data_18a6b351e9abb0130aced0775e88c2bf
#
_entry.id   18a6b351e9abb0130aced0775e88c2bf
#
_cell.length_a   1.000
_cell.length_b   1.000
_cell.length_c   1.000
_cell.angle_alpha   90.00
_cell.angle_beta   90.00
_cell.angle_gamma   90.00
#
_symmetry.space_group_name_H-M   'P 1'
#
loop_
_entity.id
_entity.type
_entity.pdbx_description
1 polymer ?
#
loop_
_entity_poly.entity_id
_entity_poly.type
_entity_poly.pdbx_seq_one_letter_code
_entity_poly.pdbx_strand_id
1 'polypeptide(L)'
;MTTLSCHRLIKILSTASTSLVLTASLITLSLPAIAVTLITERTELGGNDQLDWSSLGKVFDPFNFDPTAFLPNTFSAVSDDNLAITVDIPSASSPSITPPFVFQTGFPPTGIPTNFADGDFILFTGFEPPQPGPFVPALGNPGPITITFDTPVKGAGTQLAVDDTLAFEAFISAFDAGDNLLGTFSVDGTSSLNLDNSAVFLGIQSDTANISRLVFSSSEDNRAIGINTLSIASVPEPTSILALFSVVTFGIGLRKKR
;
A
#
# COMPACT_ATOMS: atom_id res chain seq x y z
N MET A 1 -42.36 -79.91 48.31
CA MET A 1 -41.48 -80.02 49.50
C MET A 1 -40.57 -78.82 49.48
N THR A 2 -40.89 -77.83 50.29
CA THR A 2 -40.11 -77.32 51.42
C THR A 2 -38.67 -76.93 51.00
N THR A 3 -38.11 -75.81 51.21
CA THR A 3 -38.30 -74.76 52.21
C THR A 3 -37.26 -73.64 52.02
N LEU A 4 -37.58 -72.50 52.54
CA LEU A 4 -36.84 -71.49 53.31
C LEU A 4 -35.88 -70.58 52.53
N SER A 5 -36.28 -69.43 52.36
CA SER A 5 -36.03 -68.11 52.97
C SER A 5 -34.64 -67.90 53.63
N CYS A 6 -33.89 -66.93 53.11
CA CYS A 6 -32.98 -66.11 53.96
C CYS A 6 -32.82 -64.73 53.40
N HIS A 7 -33.39 -63.72 54.11
CA HIS A 7 -33.23 -62.31 53.88
C HIS A 7 -31.79 -61.90 54.24
N ARG A 8 -31.10 -61.21 53.37
CA ARG A 8 -30.01 -60.29 53.76
C ARG A 8 -30.26 -58.91 53.21
N LEU A 9 -30.55 -58.01 54.13
CA LEU A 9 -30.49 -56.56 53.91
C LEU A 9 -29.05 -56.17 53.56
N ILE A 10 -28.92 -55.57 52.40
CA ILE A 10 -27.67 -54.83 52.09
C ILE A 10 -28.09 -53.36 52.06
N LYS A 11 -27.58 -52.60 53.02
CA LYS A 11 -27.59 -51.14 53.05
C LYS A 11 -26.73 -50.60 51.92
N ILE A 12 -27.33 -49.99 50.93
CA ILE A 12 -26.60 -49.24 49.91
C ILE A 12 -26.40 -47.82 50.43
N LEU A 13 -25.18 -47.51 50.80
CA LEU A 13 -24.73 -46.12 51.02
C LEU A 13 -24.67 -45.45 49.62
N SER A 14 -25.57 -44.53 49.42
CA SER A 14 -25.57 -43.62 48.25
C SER A 14 -24.55 -42.50 48.52
N THR A 15 -23.37 -42.54 47.95
CA THR A 15 -22.44 -41.42 47.87
C THR A 15 -22.84 -40.55 46.71
N ALA A 16 -23.44 -39.40 47.01
CA ALA A 16 -23.70 -38.38 46.03
C ALA A 16 -22.36 -37.69 45.63
N SER A 17 -21.89 -38.04 44.43
CA SER A 17 -20.75 -37.33 43.82
C SER A 17 -21.29 -36.09 43.12
N THR A 18 -21.12 -34.94 43.77
CA THR A 18 -21.34 -33.63 43.15
C THR A 18 -20.23 -33.35 42.12
N SER A 19 -20.49 -33.59 40.84
CA SER A 19 -19.61 -33.17 39.75
C SER A 19 -19.75 -31.68 39.56
N LEU A 20 -18.73 -30.93 39.98
CA LEU A 20 -18.59 -29.51 39.68
C LEU A 20 -18.17 -29.35 38.23
N VAL A 21 -19.10 -29.08 37.32
CA VAL A 21 -18.81 -28.74 35.93
C VAL A 21 -18.32 -27.29 35.88
N LEU A 22 -17.00 -27.13 35.80
CA LEU A 22 -16.35 -25.83 35.56
C LEU A 22 -16.53 -25.47 34.08
N THR A 23 -17.57 -24.74 33.73
CA THR A 23 -17.73 -24.16 32.40
C THR A 23 -16.74 -23.00 32.25
N ALA A 24 -15.59 -23.27 31.64
CA ALA A 24 -14.68 -22.24 31.17
C ALA A 24 -15.33 -21.49 30.00
N SER A 25 -15.93 -20.35 30.29
CA SER A 25 -16.38 -19.42 29.25
C SER A 25 -15.16 -18.86 28.55
N LEU A 26 -14.85 -19.35 27.33
CA LEU A 26 -13.91 -18.70 26.43
C LEU A 26 -14.51 -17.34 26.04
N ILE A 27 -14.07 -16.28 26.73
CA ILE A 27 -14.28 -14.93 26.27
C ILE A 27 -13.39 -14.77 25.05
N THR A 28 -13.93 -14.94 23.86
CA THR A 28 -13.29 -14.50 22.62
C THR A 28 -13.28 -12.97 22.64
N LEU A 29 -12.15 -12.39 23.05
CA LEU A 29 -11.87 -10.97 22.84
C LEU A 29 -11.81 -10.79 21.32
N SER A 30 -12.91 -10.35 20.72
CA SER A 30 -12.84 -9.83 19.36
C SER A 30 -11.94 -8.60 19.41
N LEU A 31 -10.73 -8.73 18.83
CA LEU A 31 -9.91 -7.56 18.57
C LEU A 31 -10.74 -6.61 17.71
N PRO A 32 -10.74 -5.29 18.01
CA PRO A 32 -11.43 -4.33 17.17
C PRO A 32 -10.88 -4.53 15.73
N ALA A 33 -11.80 -4.66 14.77
CA ALA A 33 -11.42 -4.66 13.37
C ALA A 33 -10.73 -3.29 13.11
N ILE A 34 -9.47 -3.33 12.68
CA ILE A 34 -8.74 -2.11 12.33
C ILE A 34 -9.41 -1.61 11.04
N ALA A 35 -10.11 -0.49 11.15
CA ALA A 35 -10.80 0.10 10.03
C ALA A 35 -9.78 0.89 9.19
N VAL A 36 -9.75 0.61 7.89
CA VAL A 36 -9.09 1.47 6.91
C VAL A 36 -10.15 2.21 6.11
N THR A 37 -9.84 3.42 5.70
CA THR A 37 -10.74 4.28 4.92
C THR A 37 -10.11 4.65 3.60
N LEU A 38 -10.95 4.73 2.55
CA LEU A 38 -10.55 5.29 1.26
C LEU A 38 -10.39 6.80 1.40
N ILE A 39 -9.32 7.33 0.83
CA ILE A 39 -9.03 8.76 0.67
C ILE A 39 -8.99 9.06 -0.82
N THR A 40 -9.81 10.00 -1.29
CA THR A 40 -9.92 10.39 -2.71
C THR A 40 -9.30 11.74 -3.03
N GLU A 41 -8.85 12.46 -2.00
CA GLU A 41 -8.15 13.74 -2.15
C GLU A 41 -6.81 13.70 -1.42
N ARG A 42 -5.73 14.12 -2.09
CA ARG A 42 -4.37 14.09 -1.52
C ARG A 42 -4.27 14.85 -0.20
N THR A 43 -4.98 15.98 -0.07
CA THR A 43 -4.98 16.82 1.14
C THR A 43 -5.63 16.16 2.35
N GLU A 44 -6.58 15.25 2.15
CA GLU A 44 -7.28 14.53 3.22
C GLU A 44 -6.41 13.42 3.84
N LEU A 45 -5.42 12.93 3.11
CA LEU A 45 -4.48 11.92 3.63
C LEU A 45 -3.67 12.46 4.81
N GLY A 46 -3.45 13.79 4.89
CA GLY A 46 -2.62 14.40 5.93
C GLY A 46 -1.16 13.91 5.87
N GLY A 47 -0.67 13.64 4.66
CA GLY A 47 0.69 13.16 4.42
C GLY A 47 1.74 14.16 4.94
N ASN A 48 2.73 13.63 5.63
CA ASN A 48 3.87 14.38 6.16
C ASN A 48 5.20 13.95 5.52
N ASP A 49 5.17 12.99 4.62
CA ASP A 49 6.30 12.47 3.84
C ASP A 49 5.84 12.16 2.41
N GLN A 50 6.77 12.05 1.47
CA GLN A 50 6.46 11.73 0.08
C GLN A 50 7.64 11.07 -0.64
N LEU A 51 7.32 10.42 -1.74
CA LEU A 51 8.31 9.91 -2.70
C LEU A 51 7.97 10.47 -4.09
N ASP A 52 8.86 11.34 -4.60
CA ASP A 52 8.85 11.74 -5.99
C ASP A 52 9.73 10.79 -6.81
N TRP A 53 9.22 10.30 -7.93
CA TRP A 53 9.91 9.29 -8.74
C TRP A 53 11.16 9.80 -9.44
N SER A 54 11.33 11.14 -9.60
CA SER A 54 12.57 11.72 -10.11
C SER A 54 13.79 11.42 -9.22
N SER A 55 13.55 11.12 -7.93
CA SER A 55 14.59 10.73 -6.97
C SER A 55 15.35 9.45 -7.36
N LEU A 56 14.78 8.62 -8.23
CA LEU A 56 15.46 7.44 -8.80
C LEU A 56 16.61 7.81 -9.74
N GLY A 57 16.72 9.08 -10.15
CA GLY A 57 17.81 9.60 -11.01
C GLY A 57 17.78 9.06 -12.43
N LYS A 58 16.67 8.44 -12.86
CA LYS A 58 16.46 7.87 -14.19
C LYS A 58 15.13 8.36 -14.74
N VAL A 59 15.19 9.18 -15.78
CA VAL A 59 14.00 9.70 -16.46
C VAL A 59 14.10 9.30 -17.92
N PHE A 60 13.10 8.60 -18.40
CA PHE A 60 12.96 8.20 -19.81
C PHE A 60 12.56 9.42 -20.65
N ASP A 61 13.34 9.69 -21.70
CA ASP A 61 13.04 10.70 -22.68
C ASP A 61 12.52 10.02 -23.98
N PRO A 62 11.23 10.20 -24.33
CA PRO A 62 10.68 9.57 -25.52
C PRO A 62 11.25 10.13 -26.84
N PHE A 63 11.90 11.30 -26.78
CA PHE A 63 12.51 11.95 -27.94
C PHE A 63 14.01 11.64 -28.08
N ASN A 64 14.61 11.06 -27.03
CA ASN A 64 16.01 10.64 -27.01
C ASN A 64 16.12 9.29 -26.29
N PHE A 65 15.74 8.23 -26.99
CA PHE A 65 15.62 6.89 -26.45
C PHE A 65 16.95 6.40 -25.82
N ASP A 66 16.94 6.18 -24.51
CA ASP A 66 18.02 5.58 -23.75
C ASP A 66 17.52 4.33 -23.00
N PRO A 67 17.92 3.12 -23.40
CA PRO A 67 17.49 1.90 -22.72
C PRO A 67 18.02 1.79 -21.27
N THR A 68 19.00 2.59 -20.87
CA THR A 68 19.51 2.60 -19.49
C THR A 68 18.56 3.35 -18.53
N ALA A 69 17.58 4.09 -19.05
CA ALA A 69 16.54 4.74 -18.26
C ALA A 69 15.47 3.76 -17.75
N PHE A 70 15.40 2.55 -18.29
CA PHE A 70 14.48 1.55 -17.78
C PHE A 70 14.86 1.07 -16.38
N LEU A 71 13.82 0.77 -15.57
CA LEU A 71 13.95 0.23 -14.23
C LEU A 71 13.83 -1.31 -14.25
N PRO A 72 14.47 -2.02 -13.31
CA PRO A 72 14.15 -3.42 -13.10
C PRO A 72 12.72 -3.56 -12.58
N ASN A 73 12.12 -4.74 -12.71
CA ASN A 73 10.77 -5.03 -12.23
C ASN A 73 10.62 -4.88 -10.71
N THR A 74 11.69 -5.11 -9.97
CA THR A 74 11.77 -4.86 -8.52
C THR A 74 12.92 -3.90 -8.26
N PHE A 75 12.66 -2.81 -7.57
CA PHE A 75 13.64 -1.79 -7.20
C PHE A 75 13.33 -1.15 -5.86
N SER A 76 14.33 -0.47 -5.29
CA SER A 76 14.20 0.27 -4.04
C SER A 76 14.17 1.77 -4.31
N ALA A 77 13.42 2.47 -3.47
CA ALA A 77 13.34 3.93 -3.41
C ALA A 77 13.40 4.39 -1.96
N VAL A 78 13.59 5.68 -1.74
CA VAL A 78 13.61 6.28 -0.40
C VAL A 78 12.78 7.54 -0.46
N SER A 79 11.88 7.72 0.50
CA SER A 79 11.08 8.95 0.62
C SER A 79 11.90 10.14 1.10
N ASP A 80 11.30 11.34 1.10
CA ASP A 80 11.96 12.56 1.57
C ASP A 80 12.40 12.47 3.03
N ASP A 81 11.64 11.76 3.89
CA ASP A 81 11.96 11.52 5.31
C ASP A 81 12.76 10.22 5.55
N ASN A 82 13.40 9.67 4.51
CA ASN A 82 14.24 8.46 4.54
C ASN A 82 13.51 7.16 4.86
N LEU A 83 12.22 7.04 4.60
CA LEU A 83 11.53 5.76 4.65
C LEU A 83 11.96 4.90 3.45
N ALA A 84 12.50 3.71 3.72
CA ALA A 84 12.87 2.77 2.68
C ALA A 84 11.62 2.10 2.11
N ILE A 85 11.57 2.01 0.78
CA ILE A 85 10.41 1.52 0.01
C ILE A 85 10.92 0.55 -1.05
N THR A 86 10.24 -0.59 -1.17
CA THR A 86 10.43 -1.52 -2.28
C THR A 86 9.23 -1.45 -3.21
N VAL A 87 9.49 -1.31 -4.50
CA VAL A 87 8.47 -1.35 -5.55
C VAL A 87 8.65 -2.62 -6.37
N ASP A 88 7.54 -3.34 -6.59
CA ASP A 88 7.50 -4.51 -7.45
C ASP A 88 6.41 -4.35 -8.52
N ILE A 89 6.81 -4.56 -9.77
CA ILE A 89 5.94 -4.51 -10.94
C ILE A 89 6.20 -5.79 -11.74
N PRO A 90 5.25 -6.72 -11.81
CA PRO A 90 5.44 -7.98 -12.55
C PRO A 90 5.86 -7.74 -13.99
N SER A 91 6.66 -8.63 -14.54
CA SER A 91 7.00 -8.59 -15.95
C SER A 91 5.74 -8.71 -16.80
N ALA A 92 5.65 -7.91 -17.86
CA ALA A 92 4.57 -8.02 -18.82
C ALA A 92 4.53 -9.40 -19.47
N SER A 93 3.35 -9.82 -19.91
CA SER A 93 3.15 -11.10 -20.59
C SER A 93 3.78 -11.15 -21.98
N SER A 94 3.95 -9.99 -22.63
CA SER A 94 4.59 -9.85 -23.95
C SER A 94 6.01 -9.30 -23.83
N PRO A 95 7.01 -9.91 -24.48
CA PRO A 95 8.37 -9.41 -24.49
C PRO A 95 8.55 -8.11 -25.30
N SER A 96 7.54 -7.68 -26.07
CA SER A 96 7.55 -6.41 -26.80
C SER A 96 7.26 -5.21 -25.88
N ILE A 97 6.68 -5.45 -24.69
CA ILE A 97 6.39 -4.40 -23.73
C ILE A 97 7.67 -4.04 -22.98
N THR A 98 7.97 -2.75 -22.90
CA THR A 98 9.16 -2.25 -22.20
C THR A 98 9.13 -2.58 -20.71
N PRO A 99 10.29 -2.67 -20.05
CA PRO A 99 10.35 -2.63 -18.58
C PRO A 99 9.74 -1.32 -18.03
N PRO A 100 9.48 -1.25 -16.71
CA PRO A 100 9.03 -0.01 -16.07
C PRO A 100 10.02 1.14 -16.25
N PHE A 101 9.53 2.37 -16.23
CA PHE A 101 10.36 3.57 -16.30
C PHE A 101 9.68 4.77 -15.67
N VAL A 102 10.43 5.84 -15.44
CA VAL A 102 9.91 7.14 -15.03
C VAL A 102 9.97 8.09 -16.22
N PHE A 103 8.91 8.87 -16.45
CA PHE A 103 8.92 9.97 -17.41
C PHE A 103 8.35 11.23 -16.79
N GLN A 104 8.62 12.40 -17.40
CA GLN A 104 8.04 13.65 -16.98
C GLN A 104 6.81 13.99 -17.86
N THR A 105 5.72 14.43 -17.20
CA THR A 105 4.55 14.95 -17.91
C THR A 105 4.85 16.30 -18.52
N GLY A 106 4.27 16.58 -19.68
CA GLY A 106 4.45 17.84 -20.37
C GLY A 106 4.11 17.74 -21.84
N PHE A 107 4.03 18.89 -22.53
CA PHE A 107 3.93 18.88 -23.99
C PHE A 107 5.28 18.64 -24.65
N PRO A 108 5.29 17.96 -25.83
CA PRO A 108 6.51 17.79 -26.59
C PRO A 108 7.21 19.14 -26.89
N PRO A 109 8.54 19.21 -26.86
CA PRO A 109 9.50 18.13 -26.67
C PRO A 109 9.91 17.89 -25.20
N THR A 110 9.27 18.50 -24.21
CA THR A 110 9.71 18.46 -22.80
C THR A 110 9.17 17.28 -22.02
N GLY A 111 8.07 16.67 -22.47
CA GLY A 111 7.45 15.56 -21.74
C GLY A 111 6.40 14.82 -22.57
N ILE A 112 5.69 13.93 -21.90
CA ILE A 112 4.57 13.16 -22.44
C ILE A 112 3.27 13.73 -21.87
N PRO A 113 2.30 14.14 -22.72
CA PRO A 113 1.03 14.66 -22.22
C PRO A 113 0.19 13.54 -21.60
N THR A 114 -0.33 13.81 -20.41
CA THR A 114 -1.21 12.93 -19.63
C THR A 114 -2.21 13.80 -18.88
N ASN A 115 -3.06 13.22 -18.04
CA ASN A 115 -3.94 13.97 -17.14
C ASN A 115 -3.37 14.18 -15.72
N PHE A 116 -2.09 13.94 -15.50
CA PHE A 116 -1.38 14.46 -14.32
C PHE A 116 -1.04 15.94 -14.47
N ALA A 117 -0.51 16.58 -13.44
CA ALA A 117 -0.05 17.95 -13.54
C ALA A 117 1.16 18.08 -14.48
N ASP A 118 1.30 19.24 -15.14
CA ASP A 118 2.48 19.54 -15.95
C ASP A 118 3.75 19.53 -15.07
N GLY A 119 4.75 18.78 -15.50
CA GLY A 119 6.01 18.63 -14.78
C GLY A 119 6.07 17.48 -13.78
N ASP A 120 4.96 16.78 -13.51
CA ASP A 120 4.97 15.60 -12.64
C ASP A 120 5.88 14.50 -13.19
N PHE A 121 6.52 13.76 -12.30
CA PHE A 121 7.26 12.54 -12.66
C PHE A 121 6.39 11.32 -12.39
N ILE A 122 6.21 10.51 -13.44
CA ILE A 122 5.30 9.35 -13.44
C ILE A 122 6.09 8.07 -13.45
N LEU A 123 5.90 7.20 -12.45
CA LEU A 123 6.30 5.81 -12.53
C LEU A 123 5.28 5.07 -13.39
N PHE A 124 5.76 4.47 -14.48
CA PHE A 124 4.94 3.82 -15.49
C PHE A 124 5.34 2.35 -15.64
N THR A 125 4.36 1.48 -15.80
CA THR A 125 4.59 0.03 -15.78
C THR A 125 5.20 -0.52 -17.07
N GLY A 126 5.16 0.24 -18.16
CA GLY A 126 5.73 -0.14 -19.46
C GLY A 126 4.68 -0.32 -20.55
N PHE A 127 5.05 -0.02 -21.78
CA PHE A 127 4.18 -0.06 -22.95
C PHE A 127 4.89 -0.72 -24.14
N GLU A 128 4.11 -1.15 -25.13
CA GLU A 128 4.62 -1.60 -26.41
C GLU A 128 4.95 -0.38 -27.29
N PRO A 129 6.22 -0.20 -27.71
CA PRO A 129 6.57 0.89 -28.62
C PRO A 129 5.75 0.85 -29.91
N PRO A 130 5.37 2.01 -30.49
CA PRO A 130 4.61 2.08 -31.72
C PRO A 130 5.19 1.25 -32.83
N GLN A 131 4.39 0.37 -33.43
CA GLN A 131 4.78 -0.46 -34.54
C GLN A 131 4.44 0.22 -35.88
N PRO A 132 5.21 0.04 -36.95
CA PRO A 132 4.83 0.49 -38.28
C PRO A 132 3.52 -0.19 -38.75
N GLY A 133 2.50 0.57 -39.10
CA GLY A 133 1.24 0.01 -39.59
C GLY A 133 0.03 0.85 -39.23
N PRO A 134 -1.20 0.30 -39.37
CA PRO A 134 -2.41 0.97 -38.92
C PRO A 134 -2.30 1.27 -37.42
N PHE A 135 -2.79 2.43 -37.01
CA PHE A 135 -2.87 2.79 -35.62
C PHE A 135 -3.75 1.76 -34.88
N VAL A 136 -3.12 1.02 -33.97
CA VAL A 136 -3.80 0.19 -32.96
C VAL A 136 -3.40 0.73 -31.60
N PRO A 137 -4.30 0.78 -30.63
CA PRO A 137 -3.94 1.17 -29.27
C PRO A 137 -2.78 0.30 -28.76
N ALA A 138 -1.72 0.93 -28.24
CA ALA A 138 -0.56 0.22 -27.75
C ALA A 138 -0.95 -0.71 -26.60
N LEU A 139 -0.39 -1.90 -26.56
CA LEU A 139 -0.48 -2.78 -25.39
C LEU A 139 0.45 -2.23 -24.29
N GLY A 140 0.03 -2.40 -23.03
CA GLY A 140 0.81 -2.00 -21.88
C GLY A 140 0.91 -3.12 -20.84
N ASN A 141 1.78 -2.93 -19.89
CA ASN A 141 1.86 -3.80 -18.72
C ASN A 141 0.78 -3.35 -17.71
N PRO A 142 -0.28 -4.14 -17.45
CA PRO A 142 -1.37 -3.73 -16.53
C PRO A 142 -0.94 -3.74 -15.06
N GLY A 143 0.31 -4.02 -14.75
CA GLY A 143 0.80 -4.10 -13.38
C GLY A 143 0.46 -5.44 -12.72
N PRO A 144 0.08 -5.46 -11.42
CA PRO A 144 -0.09 -4.29 -10.54
C PRO A 144 1.22 -3.58 -10.16
N ILE A 145 1.11 -2.38 -9.57
CA ILE A 145 2.23 -1.72 -8.88
C ILE A 145 2.08 -2.05 -7.39
N THR A 146 3.05 -2.78 -6.85
CA THR A 146 3.12 -3.11 -5.42
C THR A 146 4.16 -2.26 -4.74
N ILE A 147 3.78 -1.56 -3.65
CA ILE A 147 4.65 -0.71 -2.85
C ILE A 147 4.71 -1.30 -1.44
N THR A 148 5.89 -1.67 -1.00
CA THR A 148 6.15 -2.23 0.34
C THR A 148 6.99 -1.24 1.14
N PHE A 149 6.52 -0.88 2.33
CA PHE A 149 7.21 0.00 3.27
C PHE A 149 8.03 -0.83 4.25
N ASP A 150 9.29 -0.45 4.50
CA ASP A 150 10.16 -1.09 5.49
C ASP A 150 9.63 -0.90 6.93
N THR A 151 9.07 0.27 7.19
CA THR A 151 8.34 0.58 8.42
C THR A 151 6.86 0.84 8.09
N PRO A 152 5.90 0.18 8.77
CA PRO A 152 4.49 0.39 8.51
C PRO A 152 4.07 1.86 8.65
N VAL A 153 3.21 2.33 7.75
CA VAL A 153 2.70 3.70 7.71
C VAL A 153 1.24 3.76 8.16
N LYS A 154 0.78 4.94 8.54
CA LYS A 154 -0.62 5.21 8.87
C LYS A 154 -1.50 5.33 7.63
N GLY A 155 -0.95 5.84 6.55
CA GLY A 155 -1.65 5.98 5.29
C GLY A 155 -0.70 6.27 4.15
N ALA A 156 -1.09 5.93 2.93
CA ALA A 156 -0.40 6.40 1.73
C ALA A 156 -1.35 6.38 0.53
N GLY A 157 -1.01 7.16 -0.50
CA GLY A 157 -1.81 7.27 -1.71
C GLY A 157 -1.11 8.07 -2.80
N THR A 158 -1.59 7.90 -4.02
CA THR A 158 -1.07 8.56 -5.23
C THR A 158 -2.19 8.82 -6.22
N GLN A 159 -1.96 9.68 -7.20
CA GLN A 159 -2.82 9.71 -8.38
C GLN A 159 -2.44 8.58 -9.32
N LEU A 160 -3.46 8.02 -10.00
CA LEU A 160 -3.33 6.94 -10.96
C LEU A 160 -4.05 7.30 -12.26
N ALA A 161 -3.42 6.98 -13.37
CA ALA A 161 -4.01 6.98 -14.68
C ALA A 161 -3.59 5.75 -15.48
N VAL A 162 -4.37 5.42 -16.50
CA VAL A 162 -4.08 4.33 -17.44
C VAL A 162 -3.60 4.93 -18.75
N ASP A 163 -2.75 4.21 -19.46
CA ASP A 163 -2.34 4.61 -20.81
C ASP A 163 -3.55 4.65 -21.76
N ASP A 164 -3.52 5.62 -22.70
CA ASP A 164 -4.62 5.95 -23.60
C ASP A 164 -5.66 6.92 -22.97
N THR A 165 -6.68 7.30 -23.77
CA THR A 165 -7.74 8.26 -23.37
C THR A 165 -9.06 7.52 -23.18
N LEU A 166 -9.25 6.88 -22.05
CA LEU A 166 -10.43 6.05 -21.75
C LEU A 166 -10.88 6.16 -20.29
N ALA A 167 -12.11 5.72 -20.04
CA ALA A 167 -12.62 5.54 -18.68
C ALA A 167 -12.17 4.18 -18.13
N PHE A 168 -11.82 4.12 -16.86
CA PHE A 168 -11.37 2.91 -16.16
C PHE A 168 -11.79 2.95 -14.69
N GLU A 169 -11.69 1.82 -14.01
CA GLU A 169 -11.79 1.74 -12.56
C GLU A 169 -10.39 1.49 -11.99
N ALA A 170 -9.95 2.36 -11.08
CA ALA A 170 -8.69 2.24 -10.36
C ALA A 170 -8.92 1.53 -9.03
N PHE A 171 -8.03 0.63 -8.64
CA PHE A 171 -8.10 -0.14 -7.39
C PHE A 171 -6.89 0.12 -6.52
N ILE A 172 -7.13 0.14 -5.20
CA ILE A 172 -6.08 0.15 -4.18
C ILE A 172 -6.40 -0.90 -3.10
N SER A 173 -5.43 -1.73 -2.74
CA SER A 173 -5.51 -2.68 -1.63
C SER A 173 -4.40 -2.42 -0.63
N ALA A 174 -4.70 -2.49 0.66
CA ALA A 174 -3.72 -2.35 1.74
C ALA A 174 -3.59 -3.65 2.54
N PHE A 175 -2.37 -3.94 2.98
CA PHE A 175 -2.01 -5.13 3.75
C PHE A 175 -1.14 -4.74 4.95
N ASP A 176 -1.27 -5.50 6.04
CA ASP A 176 -0.41 -5.37 7.20
C ASP A 176 0.93 -6.13 7.04
N ALA A 177 1.80 -6.08 8.06
CA ALA A 177 3.09 -6.77 8.08
C ALA A 177 2.97 -8.31 8.10
N GLY A 178 1.81 -8.85 8.44
CA GLY A 178 1.49 -10.27 8.39
C GLY A 178 0.87 -10.72 7.07
N ASP A 179 0.83 -9.83 6.07
CA ASP A 179 0.20 -10.03 4.75
C ASP A 179 -1.33 -10.20 4.81
N ASN A 180 -1.97 -9.76 5.91
CA ASN A 180 -3.41 -9.75 6.01
C ASN A 180 -3.99 -8.55 5.29
N LEU A 181 -5.04 -8.77 4.49
CA LEU A 181 -5.75 -7.70 3.81
C LEU A 181 -6.47 -6.81 4.82
N LEU A 182 -6.17 -5.50 4.80
CA LEU A 182 -6.83 -4.48 5.62
C LEU A 182 -8.07 -3.93 4.92
N GLY A 183 -8.01 -3.78 3.59
CA GLY A 183 -9.14 -3.33 2.77
C GLY A 183 -8.76 -3.17 1.31
N THR A 184 -9.79 -3.18 0.45
CA THR A 184 -9.70 -2.89 -0.98
C THR A 184 -10.78 -1.87 -1.34
N PHE A 185 -10.39 -0.86 -2.13
CA PHE A 185 -11.29 0.20 -2.59
C PHE A 185 -11.06 0.47 -4.07
N SER A 186 -12.05 1.08 -4.70
CA SER A 186 -11.98 1.50 -6.09
C SER A 186 -12.56 2.90 -6.31
N VAL A 187 -12.08 3.55 -7.38
CA VAL A 187 -12.55 4.87 -7.82
C VAL A 187 -12.59 4.86 -9.34
N ASP A 188 -13.69 5.37 -9.91
CA ASP A 188 -13.80 5.59 -11.36
C ASP A 188 -12.87 6.72 -11.80
N GLY A 189 -12.16 6.51 -12.90
CA GLY A 189 -11.22 7.46 -13.50
C GLY A 189 -11.41 7.61 -14.99
N THR A 190 -10.82 8.66 -15.53
CA THR A 190 -10.73 8.87 -16.98
C THR A 190 -9.37 9.44 -17.30
N SER A 191 -8.63 8.77 -18.19
CA SER A 191 -7.33 9.27 -18.67
C SER A 191 -7.52 10.24 -19.82
N SER A 192 -6.66 11.25 -19.90
CA SER A 192 -6.63 12.25 -20.97
C SER A 192 -5.20 12.75 -21.22
N LEU A 193 -5.03 13.63 -22.22
CA LEU A 193 -3.75 14.25 -22.57
C LEU A 193 -3.71 15.75 -22.21
N ASN A 194 -4.52 16.18 -21.25
CA ASN A 194 -4.82 17.60 -21.03
C ASN A 194 -3.86 18.32 -20.08
N LEU A 195 -3.02 17.60 -19.34
CA LEU A 195 -2.14 18.15 -18.28
C LEU A 195 -2.93 18.95 -17.20
N ASP A 196 -4.16 18.52 -16.93
CA ASP A 196 -5.15 19.23 -16.11
C ASP A 196 -5.20 18.74 -14.64
N ASN A 197 -4.30 17.84 -14.27
CA ASN A 197 -4.25 17.23 -12.94
C ASN A 197 -5.54 16.48 -12.54
N SER A 198 -6.25 15.94 -13.53
CA SER A 198 -7.52 15.20 -13.34
C SER A 198 -7.32 13.70 -13.10
N ALA A 199 -6.09 13.21 -13.04
CA ALA A 199 -5.79 11.83 -12.66
C ALA A 199 -6.36 11.53 -11.27
N VAL A 200 -7.03 10.37 -11.11
CA VAL A 200 -7.74 10.06 -9.87
C VAL A 200 -6.77 9.79 -8.73
N PHE A 201 -7.04 10.38 -7.56
CA PHE A 201 -6.28 10.08 -6.36
C PHE A 201 -6.89 8.89 -5.62
N LEU A 202 -6.05 7.92 -5.28
CA LEU A 202 -6.40 6.79 -4.43
C LEU A 202 -5.42 6.72 -3.26
N GLY A 203 -5.96 6.83 -2.05
CA GLY A 203 -5.22 6.63 -0.81
C GLY A 203 -5.98 5.75 0.16
N ILE A 204 -5.27 5.11 1.05
CA ILE A 204 -5.84 4.39 2.19
C ILE A 204 -5.24 4.97 3.46
N GLN A 205 -6.09 5.19 4.46
CA GLN A 205 -5.69 5.62 5.79
C GLN A 205 -6.23 4.65 6.84
N SER A 206 -5.41 4.34 7.83
CA SER A 206 -5.74 3.56 9.01
C SER A 206 -5.67 4.42 10.27
N ASP A 207 -6.34 4.01 11.34
CA ASP A 207 -6.23 4.67 12.64
C ASP A 207 -4.84 4.53 13.27
N THR A 208 -4.09 3.50 12.88
CA THR A 208 -2.75 3.19 13.39
C THR A 208 -1.77 2.95 12.24
N ALA A 209 -0.46 3.05 12.52
CA ALA A 209 0.59 2.71 11.55
C ALA A 209 0.71 1.19 11.41
N ASN A 210 -0.10 0.61 10.54
CA ASN A 210 -0.16 -0.83 10.29
C ASN A 210 -0.18 -1.20 8.80
N ILE A 211 -0.14 -0.22 7.90
CA ILE A 211 -0.08 -0.46 6.47
C ILE A 211 1.39 -0.71 6.09
N SER A 212 1.69 -1.95 5.73
CA SER A 212 3.04 -2.36 5.29
C SER A 212 3.16 -2.48 3.78
N ARG A 213 2.03 -2.68 3.08
CA ARG A 213 2.03 -2.85 1.63
C ARG A 213 0.76 -2.29 1.00
N LEU A 214 0.95 -1.61 -0.13
CA LEU A 214 -0.13 -1.17 -1.02
C LEU A 214 0.01 -1.86 -2.37
N VAL A 215 -1.13 -2.13 -3.02
CA VAL A 215 -1.21 -2.67 -4.36
C VAL A 215 -2.16 -1.80 -5.18
N PHE A 216 -1.64 -1.20 -6.26
CA PHE A 216 -2.42 -0.40 -7.20
C PHE A 216 -2.63 -1.18 -8.49
N SER A 217 -3.85 -1.17 -9.01
CA SER A 217 -4.22 -1.81 -10.27
C SER A 217 -5.37 -1.07 -10.96
N SER A 218 -5.76 -1.50 -12.14
CA SER A 218 -6.90 -0.96 -12.87
C SER A 218 -7.78 -2.06 -13.46
N SER A 219 -8.95 -1.70 -13.97
CA SER A 219 -9.84 -2.59 -14.73
C SER A 219 -9.31 -2.96 -16.11
N GLU A 220 -8.22 -2.33 -16.55
CA GLU A 220 -7.73 -2.43 -17.93
C GLU A 220 -6.62 -3.48 -18.05
N ASP A 221 -6.95 -4.68 -18.48
CA ASP A 221 -6.06 -5.86 -18.53
C ASP A 221 -4.87 -5.73 -19.48
N ASN A 222 -4.90 -4.77 -20.41
CA ASN A 222 -3.90 -4.62 -21.48
C ASN A 222 -3.34 -3.19 -21.59
N ARG A 223 -3.51 -2.38 -20.54
CA ARG A 223 -3.03 -1.00 -20.51
C ARG A 223 -2.01 -0.82 -19.42
N ALA A 224 -1.01 -0.01 -19.70
CA ALA A 224 -0.05 0.38 -18.68
C ALA A 224 -0.73 1.29 -17.64
N ILE A 225 -0.20 1.25 -16.42
CA ILE A 225 -0.60 2.10 -15.31
C ILE A 225 0.50 3.11 -15.04
N GLY A 226 0.14 4.36 -14.81
CA GLY A 226 1.03 5.41 -14.35
C GLY A 226 0.59 5.91 -12.97
N ILE A 227 1.55 6.16 -12.10
CA ILE A 227 1.33 6.83 -10.81
C ILE A 227 2.31 7.99 -10.63
N ASN A 228 1.84 9.11 -10.06
CA ASN A 228 2.71 10.24 -9.73
C ASN A 228 3.26 10.13 -8.28
N THR A 229 3.69 11.24 -7.71
CA THR A 229 4.21 11.32 -6.33
C THR A 229 3.36 10.52 -5.34
N LEU A 230 4.00 9.59 -4.63
CA LEU A 230 3.41 8.86 -3.52
C LEU A 230 3.42 9.74 -2.27
N SER A 231 2.25 10.08 -1.75
CA SER A 231 2.10 10.77 -0.46
C SER A 231 1.99 9.75 0.66
N ILE A 232 2.63 10.02 1.79
CA ILE A 232 2.76 9.08 2.91
C ILE A 232 2.40 9.81 4.21
N ALA A 233 1.50 9.21 5.00
CA ALA A 233 1.24 9.60 6.37
C ALA A 233 2.05 8.66 7.30
N SER A 234 3.28 9.04 7.58
CA SER A 234 4.18 8.33 8.48
C SER A 234 3.93 8.72 9.93
N VAL A 235 4.32 7.85 10.87
CA VAL A 235 4.36 8.19 12.30
C VAL A 235 5.80 8.52 12.65
N PRO A 236 6.10 9.72 13.15
CA PRO A 236 7.46 10.07 13.56
C PRO A 236 7.98 9.07 14.59
N GLU A 237 9.20 8.59 14.42
CA GLU A 237 9.82 7.69 15.38
C GLU A 237 9.92 8.35 16.77
N PRO A 238 9.59 7.63 17.87
CA PRO A 238 9.57 8.19 19.21
C PRO A 238 10.95 8.59 19.76
N THR A 239 12.03 8.33 19.03
CA THR A 239 13.42 8.61 19.44
C THR A 239 13.73 10.09 19.61
N SER A 240 13.07 10.98 18.88
CA SER A 240 13.29 12.42 19.01
C SER A 240 12.75 13.02 20.32
N ILE A 241 11.69 12.43 20.89
CA ILE A 241 11.06 12.95 22.13
C ILE A 241 11.83 12.50 23.37
N LEU A 242 12.35 11.27 23.38
CA LEU A 242 13.16 10.75 24.51
C LEU A 242 14.51 11.49 24.66
N ALA A 243 15.12 11.89 23.55
CA ALA A 243 16.36 12.69 23.59
C ALA A 243 16.13 14.09 24.21
N LEU A 244 14.97 14.70 23.97
CA LEU A 244 14.63 16.02 24.54
C LEU A 244 14.40 15.94 26.05
N PHE A 245 13.76 14.88 26.57
CA PHE A 245 13.55 14.68 28.00
C PHE A 245 14.85 14.33 28.75
N SER A 246 15.79 13.61 28.13
CA SER A 246 17.07 13.27 28.77
C SER A 246 17.97 14.51 28.95
N VAL A 247 17.95 15.49 28.04
CA VAL A 247 18.71 16.75 28.17
C VAL A 247 18.14 17.64 29.29
N VAL A 248 16.82 17.67 29.47
CA VAL A 248 16.19 18.48 30.51
C VAL A 248 16.46 17.91 31.91
N THR A 249 16.48 16.60 32.09
CA THR A 249 16.74 15.97 33.40
C THR A 249 18.20 16.06 33.82
N PHE A 250 19.16 16.01 32.88
CA PHE A 250 20.59 16.25 33.22
C PHE A 250 20.91 17.72 33.51
N GLY A 251 20.19 18.68 32.88
CA GLY A 251 20.41 20.11 33.11
C GLY A 251 19.96 20.59 34.50
N ILE A 252 19.01 19.94 35.16
CA ILE A 252 18.48 20.35 36.46
C ILE A 252 19.33 19.79 37.62
N GLY A 253 20.04 18.66 37.41
CA GLY A 253 20.87 18.03 38.42
C GLY A 253 22.15 18.75 38.79
N LEU A 254 22.68 19.65 37.97
CA LEU A 254 23.96 20.32 38.15
C LEU A 254 23.90 21.69 38.86
N ARG A 255 22.70 22.15 39.26
CA ARG A 255 22.54 23.49 39.85
C ARG A 255 22.39 23.52 41.39
N LYS A 256 22.70 22.44 42.08
CA LYS A 256 22.57 22.39 43.55
C LYS A 256 23.85 21.96 44.25
N LYS A 257 24.97 22.71 44.04
CA LYS A 257 26.13 22.78 44.98
C LYS A 257 26.90 24.09 44.71
N ARG A 258 26.45 25.16 45.35
CA ARG A 258 27.29 26.26 45.84
C ARG A 258 26.59 26.89 47.04
#